data_65fd92e4e8f9a0d17ae3bcf7c730f0df
#
_entry.id   65fd92e4e8f9a0d17ae3bcf7c730f0df
#
_cell.length_a   1.000
_cell.length_b   1.000
_cell.length_c   1.000
_cell.angle_alpha   90.00
_cell.angle_beta   90.00
_cell.angle_gamma   90.00
#
_symmetry.space_group_name_H-M   'P 1'
#
loop_
_entity.id
_entity.type
_entity.pdbx_description
1 polymer ?
#
loop_
_entity_poly.entity_id
_entity_poly.type
_entity_poly.pdbx_seq_one_letter_code
_entity_poly.pdbx_strand_id
1 'polypeptide(L)'
;MAKKVHICALFDHLFADKILCDRVQEKENVDIRYNISLQEFLGAPELTGLRFVDTKTNEEVVYNCKAAFIAVGQIPHNEPFADYVDLEKGYIITDENMKTKTVGLYAIGDCRAKKYRQVLTAEADGMIAAINICNYLEGH
;
A
#
# COMPACT_ATOMS: atom_id res chain seq x y z
N MET A 1 -8.30 -15.75 -16.07
CA MET A 1 -7.74 -16.20 -14.77
C MET A 1 -6.31 -16.66 -14.98
N ALA A 2 -5.41 -16.38 -14.04
CA ALA A 2 -4.04 -16.90 -14.10
C ALA A 2 -4.03 -18.42 -13.91
N LYS A 3 -3.20 -19.13 -14.70
CA LYS A 3 -3.05 -20.58 -14.59
C LYS A 3 -2.35 -20.99 -13.29
N LYS A 4 -1.36 -20.19 -12.87
CA LYS A 4 -0.59 -20.37 -11.64
C LYS A 4 -0.26 -19.00 -11.05
N VAL A 5 -0.30 -18.90 -9.72
CA VAL A 5 0.05 -17.70 -8.96
C VAL A 5 1.07 -18.09 -7.91
N HIS A 6 2.17 -17.35 -7.84
CA HIS A 6 3.15 -17.45 -6.76
C HIS A 6 2.99 -16.25 -5.85
N ILE A 7 2.71 -16.48 -4.58
CA ILE A 7 2.71 -15.45 -3.54
C ILE A 7 4.05 -15.55 -2.81
N CYS A 8 4.83 -14.50 -2.92
CA CYS A 8 6.19 -14.44 -2.39
C CYS A 8 6.22 -13.49 -1.20
N ALA A 9 6.44 -14.01 0.00
CA ALA A 9 6.44 -13.24 1.23
C ALA A 9 7.84 -13.16 1.85
N LEU A 10 8.26 -11.95 2.25
CA LEU A 10 9.53 -11.72 2.93
C LEU A 10 9.60 -12.39 4.31
N PHE A 11 8.45 -12.49 4.97
CA PHE A 11 8.30 -13.04 6.32
C PHE A 11 7.76 -14.47 6.29
N ASP A 12 7.64 -15.09 7.44
CA ASP A 12 7.11 -16.44 7.64
C ASP A 12 5.57 -16.51 7.67
N HIS A 13 4.91 -15.39 7.42
CA HIS A 13 3.45 -15.26 7.40
C HIS A 13 2.99 -14.21 6.37
N LEU A 14 1.70 -14.22 6.04
CA LEU A 14 1.04 -13.21 5.21
C LEU A 14 0.47 -12.10 6.10
N PHE A 15 0.71 -10.84 5.71
CA PHE A 15 0.08 -9.67 6.33
C PHE A 15 -1.28 -9.40 5.70
N ALA A 16 -2.27 -10.26 5.99
CA ALA A 16 -3.64 -10.12 5.52
C ALA A 16 -4.61 -10.67 6.55
N ASP A 17 -5.89 -10.36 6.39
CA ASP A 17 -6.94 -10.93 7.23
C ASP A 17 -6.94 -12.46 7.16
N LYS A 18 -7.11 -13.11 8.31
CA LYS A 18 -7.04 -14.57 8.43
C LYS A 18 -7.93 -15.29 7.41
N ILE A 19 -9.16 -14.80 7.22
CA ILE A 19 -10.10 -15.39 6.26
C ILE A 19 -9.59 -15.36 4.80
N LEU A 20 -8.81 -14.32 4.45
CA LEU A 20 -8.21 -14.23 3.11
C LEU A 20 -7.01 -15.15 2.98
N CYS A 21 -6.21 -15.27 4.04
CA CYS A 21 -5.09 -16.23 4.10
C CYS A 21 -5.59 -17.67 3.95
N ASP A 22 -6.63 -18.05 4.71
CA ASP A 22 -7.22 -19.37 4.66
C ASP A 22 -7.75 -19.68 3.24
N ARG A 23 -8.52 -18.75 2.65
CA ARG A 23 -9.07 -18.91 1.29
C ARG A 23 -8.00 -19.03 0.20
N VAL A 24 -6.90 -18.34 0.33
CA VAL A 24 -5.80 -18.36 -0.65
C VAL A 24 -5.04 -19.68 -0.57
N GLN A 25 -4.86 -20.22 0.63
CA GLN A 25 -4.19 -21.49 0.85
C GLN A 25 -4.98 -22.69 0.29
N GLU A 26 -6.32 -22.58 0.20
CA GLU A 26 -7.19 -23.61 -0.37
C GLU A 26 -7.18 -23.64 -1.91
N LYS A 27 -6.50 -22.69 -2.58
CA LYS A 27 -6.48 -22.62 -4.04
C LYS A 27 -5.39 -23.53 -4.63
N GLU A 28 -5.79 -24.49 -5.44
CA GLU A 28 -4.87 -25.44 -6.10
C GLU A 28 -3.87 -24.79 -7.04
N ASN A 29 -4.21 -23.63 -7.61
CA ASN A 29 -3.34 -22.91 -8.53
C ASN A 29 -2.46 -21.84 -7.84
N VAL A 30 -2.46 -21.77 -6.51
CA VAL A 30 -1.64 -20.83 -5.72
C VAL A 30 -0.54 -21.58 -5.00
N ASP A 31 0.66 -21.08 -5.12
CA ASP A 31 1.84 -21.52 -4.38
C ASP A 31 2.35 -20.37 -3.52
N ILE A 32 2.50 -20.59 -2.22
CA ILE A 32 2.94 -19.56 -1.28
C ILE A 32 4.35 -19.91 -0.82
N ARG A 33 5.28 -19.00 -1.04
CA ARG A 33 6.64 -19.09 -0.56
C ARG A 33 6.93 -18.00 0.45
N TYR A 34 7.35 -18.39 1.63
CA TYR A 34 7.74 -17.51 2.73
C TYR A 34 9.26 -17.33 2.79
N ASN A 35 9.70 -16.32 3.52
CA ASN A 35 11.09 -16.00 3.78
C ASN A 35 11.93 -15.83 2.52
N ILE A 36 11.36 -15.21 1.47
CA ILE A 36 12.08 -14.89 0.25
C ILE A 36 12.06 -13.40 -0.04
N SER A 37 13.22 -12.88 -0.43
CA SER A 37 13.44 -11.47 -0.76
C SER A 37 13.61 -11.31 -2.25
N LEU A 38 12.81 -10.44 -2.88
CA LEU A 38 12.95 -10.09 -4.28
C LEU A 38 14.28 -9.37 -4.50
N GLN A 39 15.06 -9.84 -5.48
CA GLN A 39 16.34 -9.25 -5.88
C GLN A 39 16.27 -8.59 -7.24
N GLU A 40 15.59 -9.20 -8.21
CA GLU A 40 15.64 -8.74 -9.58
C GLU A 40 14.39 -9.12 -10.37
N PHE A 41 14.00 -8.23 -11.30
CA PHE A 41 13.05 -8.49 -12.37
C PHE A 41 13.84 -8.95 -13.60
N LEU A 42 13.49 -10.12 -14.13
CA LEU A 42 14.18 -10.72 -15.28
C LEU A 42 13.44 -10.44 -16.56
N GLY A 43 14.21 -10.15 -17.63
CA GLY A 43 13.70 -9.88 -18.97
C GLY A 43 13.60 -8.40 -19.31
N ALA A 44 13.82 -8.08 -20.58
CA ALA A 44 13.67 -6.75 -21.18
C ALA A 44 13.46 -6.91 -22.68
N PRO A 45 12.44 -6.28 -23.29
CA PRO A 45 11.49 -5.33 -22.70
C PRO A 45 10.32 -6.00 -21.92
N GLU A 46 10.14 -7.31 -22.04
CA GLU A 46 9.05 -8.04 -21.39
C GLU A 46 9.54 -8.79 -20.14
N LEU A 47 8.71 -8.81 -19.10
CA LEU A 47 8.98 -9.59 -17.90
C LEU A 47 8.94 -11.10 -18.23
N THR A 48 10.03 -11.80 -17.92
CA THR A 48 10.14 -13.25 -18.09
C THR A 48 10.18 -14.00 -16.78
N GLY A 49 10.55 -13.32 -15.68
CA GLY A 49 10.64 -13.93 -14.35
C GLY A 49 11.07 -12.96 -13.26
N LEU A 50 11.18 -13.52 -12.06
CA LEU A 50 11.64 -12.82 -10.87
C LEU A 50 12.68 -13.68 -10.16
N ARG A 51 13.78 -13.07 -9.71
CA ARG A 51 14.80 -13.71 -8.90
C ARG A 51 14.66 -13.28 -7.44
N PHE A 52 14.64 -14.26 -6.57
CA PHE A 52 14.56 -14.10 -5.13
C PHE A 52 15.75 -14.78 -4.46
N VAL A 53 15.99 -14.43 -3.21
CA VAL A 53 16.89 -15.12 -2.29
C VAL A 53 16.10 -15.56 -1.07
N ASP A 54 16.25 -16.81 -0.69
CA ASP A 54 15.72 -17.32 0.58
C ASP A 54 16.49 -16.68 1.73
N THR A 55 15.80 -16.01 2.64
CA THR A 55 16.42 -15.22 3.72
C THR A 55 17.01 -16.08 4.84
N LYS A 56 16.70 -17.38 4.86
CA LYS A 56 17.21 -18.34 5.86
C LYS A 56 18.38 -19.15 5.33
N THR A 57 18.32 -19.57 4.05
CA THR A 57 19.35 -20.44 3.46
C THR A 57 20.33 -19.71 2.54
N ASN A 58 20.01 -18.46 2.14
CA ASN A 58 20.70 -17.67 1.11
C ASN A 58 20.71 -18.34 -0.28
N GLU A 59 19.84 -19.31 -0.52
CA GLU A 59 19.69 -19.94 -1.84
C GLU A 59 18.90 -19.02 -2.78
N GLU A 60 19.32 -19.00 -4.05
CA GLU A 60 18.60 -18.30 -5.10
C GLU A 60 17.41 -19.14 -5.59
N VAL A 61 16.28 -18.46 -5.81
CA VAL A 61 15.06 -19.04 -6.36
C VAL A 61 14.57 -18.17 -7.51
N VAL A 62 14.28 -18.77 -8.66
CA VAL A 62 13.75 -18.07 -9.82
C VAL A 62 12.35 -18.57 -10.15
N TYR A 63 11.41 -17.64 -10.28
CA TYR A 63 10.06 -17.92 -10.77
C TYR A 63 9.88 -17.31 -12.16
N ASN A 64 9.57 -18.15 -13.13
CA ASN A 64 9.19 -17.68 -14.47
C ASN A 64 7.75 -17.15 -14.43
N CYS A 65 7.55 -15.91 -14.81
CA CYS A 65 6.23 -15.26 -14.83
C CYS A 65 6.17 -14.19 -15.92
N LYS A 66 4.94 -13.85 -16.34
CA LYS A 66 4.68 -12.81 -17.32
C LYS A 66 4.11 -11.53 -16.70
N ALA A 67 3.77 -11.57 -15.41
CA ALA A 67 3.28 -10.42 -14.67
C ALA A 67 3.67 -10.55 -13.19
N ALA A 68 3.92 -9.42 -12.55
CA ALA A 68 4.18 -9.32 -11.13
C ALA A 68 3.35 -8.18 -10.52
N PHE A 69 2.77 -8.44 -9.35
CA PHE A 69 2.07 -7.46 -8.54
C PHE A 69 2.89 -7.16 -7.29
N ILE A 70 3.32 -5.93 -7.15
CA ILE A 70 4.10 -5.49 -5.99
C ILE A 70 3.13 -5.07 -4.89
N ALA A 71 3.11 -5.82 -3.78
CA ALA A 71 2.24 -5.59 -2.63
C ALA A 71 3.06 -5.59 -1.33
N VAL A 72 4.12 -4.77 -1.30
CA VAL A 72 5.11 -4.73 -0.22
C VAL A 72 4.86 -3.62 0.82
N GLY A 73 3.69 -3.01 0.78
CA GLY A 73 3.30 -1.89 1.62
C GLY A 73 3.33 -0.56 0.89
N GLN A 74 3.01 0.49 1.62
CA GLN A 74 2.94 1.86 1.11
C GLN A 74 3.85 2.76 1.95
N ILE A 75 4.61 3.59 1.26
CA ILE A 75 5.36 4.68 1.87
C ILE A 75 4.72 5.98 1.39
N PRO A 76 4.19 6.81 2.30
CA PRO A 76 3.63 8.09 1.90
C PRO A 76 4.75 9.01 1.39
N HIS A 77 4.48 9.77 0.35
CA HIS A 77 5.42 10.70 -0.25
C HIS A 77 4.93 12.14 -0.06
N ASN A 78 4.90 12.58 1.21
CA ASN A 78 4.37 13.86 1.65
C ASN A 78 5.46 14.87 2.05
N GLU A 79 6.74 14.53 1.96
CA GLU A 79 7.87 15.39 2.29
C GLU A 79 7.83 16.76 1.56
N PRO A 80 7.37 16.86 0.30
CA PRO A 80 7.25 18.14 -0.39
C PRO A 80 6.31 19.15 0.30
N PHE A 81 5.45 18.67 1.18
CA PHE A 81 4.47 19.50 1.91
C PHE A 81 4.89 19.78 3.36
N ALA A 82 6.08 19.33 3.81
CA ALA A 82 6.50 19.37 5.20
C ALA A 82 6.52 20.77 5.82
N ASP A 83 6.75 21.81 5.02
CA ASP A 83 6.72 23.20 5.49
C ASP A 83 5.29 23.68 5.83
N TYR A 84 4.29 23.09 5.21
CA TYR A 84 2.88 23.49 5.31
C TYR A 84 2.05 22.59 6.20
N VAL A 85 2.51 21.36 6.49
CA VAL A 85 1.76 20.37 7.24
C VAL A 85 2.64 19.72 8.31
N ASP A 86 2.01 19.18 9.34
CA ASP A 86 2.70 18.29 10.27
C ASP A 86 2.60 16.85 9.78
N LEU A 87 3.69 16.10 9.94
CA LEU A 87 3.79 14.71 9.50
C LEU A 87 3.96 13.77 10.70
N GLU A 88 3.20 12.67 10.71
CA GLU A 88 3.41 11.54 11.58
C GLU A 88 3.73 10.30 10.75
N LYS A 89 4.93 9.74 10.89
CA LYS A 89 5.44 8.61 10.09
C LYS A 89 5.28 8.83 8.58
N GLY A 90 5.48 10.08 8.13
CA GLY A 90 5.34 10.51 6.75
C GLY A 90 3.90 10.82 6.30
N TYR A 91 2.88 10.57 7.11
CA TYR A 91 1.48 10.90 6.81
C TYR A 91 1.09 12.27 7.36
N ILE A 92 0.24 13.00 6.62
CA ILE A 92 -0.22 14.35 7.00
C ILE A 92 -1.17 14.27 8.18
N ILE A 93 -0.89 15.01 9.24
CA ILE A 93 -1.78 15.17 10.39
C ILE A 93 -2.89 16.14 10.03
N THR A 94 -4.14 15.76 10.30
CA THR A 94 -5.32 16.60 10.17
C THR A 94 -6.22 16.45 11.40
N ASP A 95 -7.07 17.43 11.61
CA ASP A 95 -8.19 17.29 12.52
C ASP A 95 -9.31 16.42 11.92
N GLU A 96 -10.43 16.29 12.64
CA GLU A 96 -11.62 15.56 12.19
C GLU A 96 -12.35 16.24 11.01
N ASN A 97 -12.07 17.52 10.76
CA ASN A 97 -12.60 18.31 9.64
C ASN A 97 -11.66 18.31 8.42
N MET A 98 -10.64 17.46 8.43
CA MET A 98 -9.60 17.36 7.37
C MET A 98 -8.69 18.58 7.25
N LYS A 99 -8.69 19.50 8.25
CA LYS A 99 -7.85 20.70 8.26
C LYS A 99 -6.43 20.33 8.69
N THR A 100 -5.44 20.91 8.00
CA THR A 100 -4.04 20.87 8.41
C THR A 100 -3.71 22.04 9.35
N LYS A 101 -2.45 22.14 9.79
CA LYS A 101 -1.97 23.32 10.56
C LYS A 101 -2.06 24.62 9.77
N THR A 102 -2.01 24.55 8.45
CA THR A 102 -2.08 25.73 7.57
C THR A 102 -3.53 26.05 7.23
N VAL A 103 -3.95 27.27 7.55
CA VAL A 103 -5.31 27.75 7.26
C VAL A 103 -5.59 27.68 5.75
N GLY A 104 -6.74 27.13 5.39
CA GLY A 104 -7.16 26.94 4.00
C GLY A 104 -6.55 25.73 3.30
N LEU A 105 -5.66 24.97 3.97
CA LEU A 105 -5.08 23.73 3.46
C LEU A 105 -5.71 22.52 4.15
N TYR A 106 -6.22 21.59 3.33
CA TYR A 106 -6.87 20.35 3.77
C TYR A 106 -6.13 19.15 3.18
N ALA A 107 -6.12 18.04 3.90
CA ALA A 107 -5.60 16.78 3.38
C ALA A 107 -6.65 15.67 3.56
N ILE A 108 -6.83 14.85 2.52
CA ILE A 108 -7.85 13.79 2.45
C ILE A 108 -7.25 12.49 1.92
N GLY A 109 -7.93 11.39 2.18
CA GLY A 109 -7.56 10.09 1.62
C GLY A 109 -6.34 9.47 2.30
N ASP A 110 -5.61 8.68 1.52
CA ASP A 110 -4.56 7.80 2.05
C ASP A 110 -3.26 8.52 2.43
N CYS A 111 -3.09 9.78 2.03
CA CYS A 111 -1.94 10.58 2.41
C CYS A 111 -1.97 11.07 3.86
N ARG A 112 -3.13 11.03 4.54
CA ARG A 112 -3.28 11.51 5.92
C ARG A 112 -3.05 10.42 6.97
N ALA A 113 -2.69 10.84 8.18
CA ALA A 113 -2.53 9.97 9.34
C ALA A 113 -3.90 9.43 9.79
N LYS A 114 -4.20 8.17 9.45
CA LYS A 114 -5.43 7.47 9.83
C LYS A 114 -5.20 5.96 9.90
N LYS A 115 -6.06 5.26 10.61
CA LYS A 115 -5.94 3.81 10.82
C LYS A 115 -6.30 3.00 9.57
N TYR A 116 -7.37 3.39 8.87
CA TYR A 116 -7.91 2.64 7.73
C TYR A 116 -7.73 3.43 6.44
N ARG A 117 -7.15 2.77 5.42
CA ARG A 117 -6.90 3.32 4.09
C ARG A 117 -7.67 2.48 3.08
N GLN A 118 -8.89 2.92 2.78
CA GLN A 118 -9.82 2.27 1.87
C GLN A 118 -10.51 3.34 1.02
N VAL A 119 -10.99 2.97 -0.16
CA VAL A 119 -11.70 3.89 -1.06
C VAL A 119 -12.83 4.62 -0.32
N LEU A 120 -13.68 3.90 0.40
CA LEU A 120 -14.79 4.50 1.17
C LEU A 120 -14.32 5.51 2.23
N THR A 121 -13.19 5.26 2.90
CA THR A 121 -12.67 6.22 3.88
C THR A 121 -12.05 7.44 3.21
N ALA A 122 -11.53 7.30 2.00
CA ALA A 122 -11.03 8.42 1.20
C ALA A 122 -12.18 9.29 0.67
N GLU A 123 -13.28 8.69 0.22
CA GLU A 123 -14.50 9.38 -0.20
C GLU A 123 -15.14 10.17 0.96
N ALA A 124 -15.22 9.53 2.15
CA ALA A 124 -15.73 10.20 3.35
C ALA A 124 -14.87 11.42 3.74
N ASP A 125 -13.55 11.30 3.72
CA ASP A 125 -12.64 12.41 3.95
C ASP A 125 -12.91 13.55 2.94
N GLY A 126 -13.09 13.22 1.66
CA GLY A 126 -13.38 14.19 0.59
C GLY A 126 -14.69 14.95 0.83
N MET A 127 -15.75 14.25 1.23
CA MET A 127 -17.04 14.88 1.55
C MET A 127 -16.91 15.81 2.75
N ILE A 128 -16.27 15.38 3.83
CA ILE A 128 -16.07 16.20 5.04
C ILE A 128 -15.25 17.45 4.70
N ALA A 129 -14.16 17.32 3.95
CA ALA A 129 -13.34 18.45 3.53
C ALA A 129 -14.14 19.44 2.68
N ALA A 130 -14.91 18.95 1.70
CA ALA A 130 -15.71 19.81 0.82
C ALA A 130 -16.70 20.66 1.59
N ILE A 131 -17.44 20.08 2.54
CA ILE A 131 -18.38 20.81 3.40
C ILE A 131 -17.64 21.88 4.21
N ASN A 132 -16.50 21.53 4.82
CA ASN A 132 -15.74 22.48 5.62
C ASN A 132 -15.09 23.60 4.80
N ILE A 133 -14.69 23.31 3.56
CA ILE A 133 -14.18 24.32 2.63
C ILE A 133 -15.29 25.28 2.23
N CYS A 134 -16.49 24.79 1.90
CA CYS A 134 -17.63 25.66 1.59
C CYS A 134 -17.95 26.60 2.76
N ASN A 135 -18.08 26.07 3.98
CA ASN A 135 -18.32 26.86 5.18
C ASN A 135 -17.22 27.91 5.41
N TYR A 136 -15.96 27.54 5.23
CA TYR A 136 -14.83 28.46 5.36
C TYR A 136 -14.89 29.61 4.34
N LEU A 137 -15.28 29.33 3.08
CA LEU A 137 -15.37 30.33 2.03
C LEU A 137 -16.59 31.24 2.21
N GLU A 138 -17.67 30.76 2.83
CA GLU A 138 -18.88 31.51 3.14
C GLU A 138 -18.76 32.31 4.44
N GLY A 139 -17.69 32.16 5.20
CA GLY A 139 -17.44 32.89 6.45
C GLY A 139 -18.18 32.34 7.67
N HIS A 140 -18.51 31.06 7.64
CA HIS A 140 -19.19 30.34 8.74
C HIS A 140 -18.20 29.56 9.64
#